data_2d2b197d9dc7338bf29d82487fc744d8
#
_entry.id   2d2b197d9dc7338bf29d82487fc744d8
#
_cell.length_a   1.000
_cell.length_b   1.000
_cell.length_c   1.000
_cell.angle_alpha   90.00
_cell.angle_beta   90.00
_cell.angle_gamma   90.00
#
_symmetry.space_group_name_H-M   'P 1'
#
loop_
_entity.id
_entity.type
_entity.pdbx_description
1 polymer ?
#
loop_
_entity_poly.entity_id
_entity_poly.type
_entity_poly.pdbx_seq_one_letter_code
_entity_poly.pdbx_strand_id
1 'polypeptide(L)'
;IQFVRELKEMNDTQVFPVYDRLNTQIHALQRAYMKAILEFSKPSDRIFPDANGTLRVTYGKVSGFSPADAVTYSAHTTLDGVMEKYVPGDYEFDVPQHLRDLQAKKDFGRYGDKNGKMPLCFLSTCHTTGGNSGSPAIDANGNLIGLNFDRVWEGTMSDIHYDPKLCRNIMVDIRYVLFVIDKYAGAGHLVNEMKLVK
;
A
#
# COMPACT_ATOMS: atom_id res chain seq x y z
N ILE A 1 5.73 14.53 -36.96
CA ILE A 1 4.76 15.63 -36.70
C ILE A 1 3.45 15.36 -37.44
N GLN A 2 3.45 15.02 -38.74
CA GLN A 2 2.24 14.77 -39.54
C GLN A 2 1.44 13.57 -38.97
N PHE A 3 2.08 12.44 -38.75
CA PHE A 3 1.47 11.24 -38.15
C PHE A 3 0.75 11.54 -36.81
N VAL A 4 1.36 12.37 -35.96
CA VAL A 4 0.75 12.74 -34.66
C VAL A 4 -0.51 13.61 -34.88
N ARG A 5 -0.51 14.47 -35.89
CA ARG A 5 -1.70 15.26 -36.25
C ARG A 5 -2.83 14.38 -36.74
N GLU A 6 -2.53 13.44 -37.64
CA GLU A 6 -3.51 12.48 -38.17
C GLU A 6 -4.10 11.59 -37.07
N LEU A 7 -3.25 11.09 -36.14
CA LEU A 7 -3.74 10.35 -34.96
C LEU A 7 -4.65 11.21 -34.07
N LYS A 8 -4.26 12.47 -33.83
CA LYS A 8 -5.08 13.37 -33.04
C LYS A 8 -6.43 13.64 -33.71
N GLU A 9 -6.43 13.92 -35.00
CA GLU A 9 -7.66 14.16 -35.77
C GLU A 9 -8.58 12.94 -35.76
N MET A 10 -8.03 11.74 -35.95
CA MET A 10 -8.80 10.50 -35.84
C MET A 10 -9.37 10.30 -34.44
N ASN A 11 -8.57 10.55 -33.39
CA ASN A 11 -9.04 10.47 -32.02
C ASN A 11 -10.19 11.46 -31.77
N ASP A 12 -10.02 12.74 -32.16
CA ASP A 12 -10.97 13.81 -31.86
C ASP A 12 -12.27 13.67 -32.65
N THR A 13 -12.22 13.08 -33.86
CA THR A 13 -13.39 12.99 -34.75
C THR A 13 -14.10 11.64 -34.72
N GLN A 14 -13.38 10.55 -34.49
CA GLN A 14 -13.93 9.19 -34.58
C GLN A 14 -14.00 8.45 -33.24
N VAL A 15 -12.99 8.61 -32.39
CA VAL A 15 -12.88 7.85 -31.13
C VAL A 15 -13.54 8.61 -29.97
N PHE A 16 -13.11 9.84 -29.72
CA PHE A 16 -13.51 10.60 -28.54
C PHE A 16 -15.02 10.86 -28.45
N PRO A 17 -15.76 11.23 -29.54
CA PRO A 17 -17.20 11.45 -29.45
C PRO A 17 -17.98 10.20 -29.07
N VAL A 18 -17.55 9.02 -29.55
CA VAL A 18 -18.17 7.73 -29.20
C VAL A 18 -17.86 7.37 -27.76
N TYR A 19 -16.59 7.50 -27.37
CA TYR A 19 -16.14 7.27 -25.99
C TYR A 19 -16.89 8.17 -25.00
N ASP A 20 -16.95 9.47 -25.24
CA ASP A 20 -17.59 10.44 -24.33
C ASP A 20 -19.08 10.12 -24.14
N ARG A 21 -19.79 9.84 -25.23
CA ARG A 21 -21.19 9.43 -25.17
C ARG A 21 -21.40 8.16 -24.36
N LEU A 22 -20.59 7.12 -24.62
CA LEU A 22 -20.69 5.84 -23.90
C LEU A 22 -20.31 6.00 -22.44
N ASN A 23 -19.28 6.77 -22.16
CA ASN A 23 -18.82 7.02 -20.80
C ASN A 23 -19.88 7.78 -19.98
N THR A 24 -20.55 8.76 -20.58
CA THR A 24 -21.69 9.45 -19.96
C THR A 24 -22.83 8.49 -19.61
N GLN A 25 -23.16 7.56 -20.52
CA GLN A 25 -24.18 6.54 -20.25
C GLN A 25 -23.75 5.57 -19.15
N ILE A 26 -22.49 5.12 -19.17
CA ILE A 26 -21.92 4.24 -18.15
C ILE A 26 -21.99 4.91 -16.77
N HIS A 27 -21.59 6.16 -16.65
CA HIS A 27 -21.68 6.90 -15.39
C HIS A 27 -23.13 7.05 -14.88
N ALA A 28 -24.09 7.24 -15.77
CA ALA A 28 -25.50 7.29 -15.39
C ALA A 28 -25.99 5.93 -14.85
N LEU A 29 -25.62 4.84 -15.54
CA LEU A 29 -25.97 3.49 -15.13
C LEU A 29 -25.27 3.08 -13.83
N GLN A 30 -24.02 3.45 -13.64
CA GLN A 30 -23.28 3.23 -12.40
C GLN A 30 -23.94 3.91 -11.21
N ARG A 31 -24.40 5.15 -11.37
CA ARG A 31 -25.17 5.85 -10.31
C ARG A 31 -26.46 5.13 -9.96
N ALA A 32 -27.22 4.67 -10.98
CA ALA A 32 -28.44 3.90 -10.75
C ALA A 32 -28.17 2.57 -10.07
N TYR A 33 -27.10 1.88 -10.49
CA TYR A 33 -26.66 0.63 -9.90
C TYR A 33 -26.24 0.81 -8.44
N MET A 34 -25.43 1.83 -8.14
CA MET A 34 -25.03 2.13 -6.76
C MET A 34 -26.23 2.50 -5.88
N LYS A 35 -27.21 3.25 -6.41
CA LYS A 35 -28.45 3.54 -5.68
C LYS A 35 -29.18 2.25 -5.31
N ALA A 36 -29.31 1.31 -6.24
CA ALA A 36 -29.93 0.02 -5.98
C ALA A 36 -29.15 -0.78 -4.92
N ILE A 37 -27.80 -0.83 -5.02
CA ILE A 37 -26.97 -1.48 -3.99
C ILE A 37 -27.26 -0.89 -2.61
N LEU A 38 -27.26 0.45 -2.48
CA LEU A 38 -27.52 1.12 -1.20
C LEU A 38 -28.91 0.82 -0.65
N GLU A 39 -29.93 0.77 -1.50
CA GLU A 39 -31.32 0.46 -1.11
C GLU A 39 -31.50 -1.00 -0.64
N PHE A 40 -30.75 -1.94 -1.22
CA PHE A 40 -30.83 -3.35 -0.86
C PHE A 40 -29.79 -3.79 0.17
N SER A 41 -28.85 -2.93 0.55
CA SER A 41 -27.82 -3.24 1.54
C SER A 41 -28.37 -3.33 2.94
N LYS A 42 -27.80 -4.22 3.75
CA LYS A 42 -28.14 -4.35 5.17
C LYS A 42 -27.28 -3.37 5.98
N PRO A 43 -27.72 -2.96 7.19
CA PRO A 43 -26.91 -2.14 8.09
C PRO A 43 -25.55 -2.73 8.48
N SER A 44 -25.40 -4.06 8.33
CA SER A 44 -24.14 -4.77 8.57
C SER A 44 -23.16 -4.72 7.40
N ASP A 45 -23.62 -4.34 6.20
CA ASP A 45 -22.81 -4.35 5.00
C ASP A 45 -21.88 -3.14 5.03
N ARG A 46 -20.60 -3.40 4.76
CA ARG A 46 -19.59 -2.34 4.68
C ARG A 46 -19.54 -1.80 3.25
N ILE A 47 -20.14 -0.65 3.05
CA ILE A 47 -20.08 0.07 1.79
C ILE A 47 -19.16 1.27 1.98
N PHE A 48 -18.18 1.42 1.12
CA PHE A 48 -17.21 2.51 1.16
C PHE A 48 -17.01 3.04 -0.27
N PRO A 49 -16.80 4.36 -0.42
CA PRO A 49 -16.57 4.97 -1.72
C PRO A 49 -15.11 4.82 -2.15
N ASP A 50 -14.88 4.84 -3.45
CA ASP A 50 -13.53 4.99 -4.01
C ASP A 50 -12.90 6.34 -3.65
N ALA A 51 -11.57 6.41 -3.77
CA ALA A 51 -10.83 7.64 -3.55
C ALA A 51 -11.22 8.71 -4.57
N ASN A 52 -11.57 9.91 -4.10
CA ASN A 52 -12.04 11.02 -4.92
C ASN A 52 -11.36 12.36 -4.56
N GLY A 53 -10.17 12.31 -3.93
CA GLY A 53 -9.43 13.49 -3.48
C GLY A 53 -9.92 14.10 -2.17
N THR A 54 -10.93 13.55 -1.51
CA THR A 54 -11.36 13.98 -0.18
C THR A 54 -10.60 13.22 0.91
N LEU A 55 -10.42 13.85 2.09
CA LEU A 55 -9.86 13.17 3.24
C LEU A 55 -10.79 12.05 3.72
N ARG A 56 -10.25 10.85 3.84
CA ARG A 56 -10.96 9.66 4.33
C ARG A 56 -10.10 8.92 5.33
N VAL A 57 -10.76 8.28 6.28
CA VAL A 57 -10.11 7.47 7.30
C VAL A 57 -10.60 6.04 7.16
N THR A 58 -9.68 5.10 7.04
CA THR A 58 -9.92 3.68 7.27
C THR A 58 -9.28 3.27 8.58
N TYR A 59 -9.86 2.31 9.26
CA TYR A 59 -9.33 1.83 10.54
C TYR A 59 -9.37 0.31 10.63
N GLY A 60 -8.47 -0.24 11.43
CA GLY A 60 -8.32 -1.68 11.58
C GLY A 60 -7.32 -2.02 12.67
N LYS A 61 -6.80 -3.23 12.60
CA LYS A 61 -5.80 -3.76 13.54
C LYS A 61 -4.62 -4.33 12.77
N VAL A 62 -3.43 -4.21 13.32
CA VAL A 62 -2.26 -4.96 12.84
C VAL A 62 -2.54 -6.45 13.06
N SER A 63 -2.56 -7.21 11.99
CA SER A 63 -2.94 -8.63 12.06
C SER A 63 -2.44 -9.41 10.85
N GLY A 64 -1.83 -10.56 11.10
CA GLY A 64 -1.64 -11.58 10.10
C GLY A 64 -2.95 -12.26 9.69
N PHE A 65 -2.86 -13.32 8.88
CA PHE A 65 -4.01 -14.11 8.44
C PHE A 65 -3.58 -15.50 7.98
N SER A 66 -4.56 -16.39 7.79
CA SER A 66 -4.34 -17.74 7.26
C SER A 66 -5.08 -17.86 5.93
N PRO A 67 -4.37 -17.80 4.79
CA PRO A 67 -5.01 -17.85 3.47
C PRO A 67 -5.51 -19.26 3.09
N ALA A 68 -4.94 -20.30 3.69
CA ALA A 68 -5.29 -21.70 3.45
C ALA A 68 -5.05 -22.53 4.71
N ASP A 69 -5.50 -23.78 4.70
CA ASP A 69 -5.23 -24.73 5.77
C ASP A 69 -3.72 -24.90 5.98
N ALA A 70 -3.29 -24.90 7.24
CA ALA A 70 -1.90 -25.02 7.68
C ALA A 70 -0.94 -23.90 7.18
N VAL A 71 -1.45 -22.82 6.57
CA VAL A 71 -0.64 -21.64 6.15
C VAL A 71 -1.00 -20.46 7.02
N THR A 72 0.01 -19.86 7.64
CA THR A 72 -0.17 -18.64 8.44
C THR A 72 0.85 -17.58 8.05
N TYR A 73 0.38 -16.40 7.68
CA TYR A 73 1.22 -15.23 7.42
C TYR A 73 1.30 -14.37 8.68
N SER A 74 2.54 -14.10 9.10
CA SER A 74 2.81 -13.16 10.20
C SER A 74 2.34 -11.75 9.84
N ALA A 75 1.95 -10.99 10.86
CA ALA A 75 1.63 -9.58 10.67
C ALA A 75 2.84 -8.72 10.31
N HIS A 76 4.06 -9.17 10.56
CA HIS A 76 5.28 -8.40 10.36
C HIS A 76 6.28 -9.17 9.51
N THR A 77 7.02 -8.45 8.66
CA THR A 77 8.20 -8.91 7.95
C THR A 77 9.45 -8.16 8.41
N THR A 78 10.61 -8.70 8.14
CA THR A 78 11.89 -8.10 8.49
C THR A 78 12.81 -8.03 7.28
N LEU A 79 13.89 -7.27 7.39
CA LEU A 79 14.90 -7.15 6.34
C LEU A 79 15.56 -8.50 6.01
N ASP A 80 15.50 -9.48 6.91
CA ASP A 80 15.98 -10.85 6.65
C ASP A 80 15.30 -11.43 5.39
N GLY A 81 13.98 -11.24 5.24
CA GLY A 81 13.25 -11.74 4.07
C GLY A 81 13.63 -11.07 2.74
N VAL A 82 14.18 -9.87 2.77
CA VAL A 82 14.77 -9.24 1.57
C VAL A 82 16.07 -9.94 1.20
N MET A 83 16.90 -10.26 2.21
CA MET A 83 18.16 -10.97 1.99
C MET A 83 17.96 -12.41 1.50
N GLU A 84 16.90 -13.08 1.95
CA GLU A 84 16.52 -14.42 1.48
C GLU A 84 16.15 -14.45 -0.01
N LYS A 85 15.61 -13.32 -0.51
CA LYS A 85 15.22 -13.17 -1.92
C LYS A 85 16.31 -12.60 -2.81
N TYR A 86 17.43 -12.18 -2.23
CA TYR A 86 18.50 -11.50 -2.96
C TYR A 86 19.07 -12.37 -4.07
N VAL A 87 19.09 -11.84 -5.29
CA VAL A 87 19.74 -12.44 -6.47
C VAL A 87 20.64 -11.38 -7.10
N PRO A 88 21.98 -11.59 -7.15
CA PRO A 88 22.91 -10.60 -7.68
C PRO A 88 22.61 -10.23 -9.13
N GLY A 89 22.49 -8.95 -9.44
CA GLY A 89 22.27 -8.42 -10.78
C GLY A 89 20.86 -8.65 -11.35
N ASP A 90 19.94 -9.20 -10.55
CA ASP A 90 18.53 -9.32 -10.96
C ASP A 90 17.83 -7.97 -10.87
N TYR A 91 16.98 -7.66 -11.85
CA TYR A 91 16.27 -6.38 -11.90
C TYR A 91 15.37 -6.12 -10.68
N GLU A 92 14.72 -7.16 -10.15
CA GLU A 92 13.75 -7.03 -9.05
C GLU A 92 14.37 -7.40 -7.68
N PHE A 93 15.36 -8.30 -7.67
CA PHE A 93 15.85 -8.93 -6.45
C PHE A 93 17.30 -8.56 -6.09
N ASP A 94 17.92 -7.66 -6.84
CA ASP A 94 19.24 -7.16 -6.44
C ASP A 94 19.12 -6.22 -5.23
N VAL A 95 20.06 -6.39 -4.28
CA VAL A 95 20.10 -5.59 -3.05
C VAL A 95 21.42 -4.83 -3.00
N PRO A 96 21.40 -3.49 -2.83
CA PRO A 96 22.62 -2.69 -2.75
C PRO A 96 23.61 -3.19 -1.70
N GLN A 97 24.92 -3.22 -2.05
CA GLN A 97 25.96 -3.73 -1.16
C GLN A 97 25.92 -3.08 0.23
N HIS A 98 25.74 -1.76 0.28
CA HIS A 98 25.70 -1.04 1.57
C HIS A 98 24.57 -1.53 2.48
N LEU A 99 23.39 -1.82 1.93
CA LEU A 99 22.28 -2.37 2.71
C LEU A 99 22.59 -3.80 3.22
N ARG A 100 23.24 -4.62 2.39
CA ARG A 100 23.70 -5.96 2.78
C ARG A 100 24.74 -5.90 3.91
N ASP A 101 25.67 -4.93 3.85
CA ASP A 101 26.69 -4.73 4.88
C ASP A 101 26.06 -4.30 6.22
N LEU A 102 25.09 -3.39 6.20
CA LEU A 102 24.34 -2.97 7.38
C LEU A 102 23.58 -4.15 8.01
N GLN A 103 22.94 -4.97 7.17
CA GLN A 103 22.24 -6.18 7.61
C GLN A 103 23.21 -7.21 8.23
N ALA A 104 24.33 -7.50 7.56
CA ALA A 104 25.32 -8.48 8.04
C ALA A 104 25.94 -8.07 9.39
N LYS A 105 26.18 -6.77 9.59
CA LYS A 105 26.68 -6.21 10.85
C LYS A 105 25.59 -5.99 11.89
N LYS A 106 24.32 -6.14 11.53
CA LYS A 106 23.16 -5.76 12.37
C LYS A 106 23.23 -4.32 12.87
N ASP A 107 23.81 -3.42 12.04
CA ASP A 107 23.93 -2.01 12.40
C ASP A 107 22.61 -1.28 12.12
N PHE A 108 21.58 -1.62 12.89
CA PHE A 108 20.25 -1.02 12.79
C PHE A 108 20.07 0.19 13.71
N GLY A 109 21.06 0.49 14.56
CA GLY A 109 20.95 1.56 15.53
C GLY A 109 19.71 1.40 16.42
N ARG A 110 18.99 2.49 16.64
CA ARG A 110 17.75 2.53 17.45
C ARG A 110 16.50 2.02 16.74
N TYR A 111 16.60 1.62 15.46
CA TYR A 111 15.47 1.23 14.61
C TYR A 111 15.21 -0.28 14.63
N GLY A 112 16.18 -1.08 15.06
CA GLY A 112 16.01 -2.52 15.26
C GLY A 112 14.98 -2.84 16.35
N ASP A 113 14.31 -3.98 16.21
CA ASP A 113 13.41 -4.48 17.25
C ASP A 113 14.18 -5.06 18.45
N LYS A 114 13.45 -5.44 19.49
CA LYS A 114 14.02 -6.04 20.71
C LYS A 114 14.72 -7.39 20.46
N ASN A 115 14.49 -8.03 19.32
CA ASN A 115 15.11 -9.29 18.93
C ASN A 115 16.34 -9.08 18.03
N GLY A 116 16.75 -7.82 17.80
CA GLY A 116 17.87 -7.47 16.92
C GLY A 116 17.57 -7.68 15.44
N LYS A 117 16.30 -7.59 15.05
CA LYS A 117 15.87 -7.62 13.66
C LYS A 117 15.43 -6.23 13.19
N MET A 118 15.59 -5.95 11.90
CA MET A 118 15.07 -4.74 11.28
C MET A 118 13.64 -5.00 10.79
N PRO A 119 12.59 -4.40 11.41
CA PRO A 119 11.24 -4.46 10.89
C PRO A 119 11.19 -3.84 9.50
N LEU A 120 10.42 -4.44 8.58
CA LEU A 120 10.32 -3.94 7.21
C LEU A 120 8.91 -3.48 6.88
N CYS A 121 7.95 -4.40 6.97
CA CYS A 121 6.54 -4.12 6.68
C CYS A 121 5.64 -4.77 7.73
N PHE A 122 4.41 -4.26 7.80
CA PHE A 122 3.36 -4.91 8.58
C PHE A 122 2.02 -4.91 7.84
N LEU A 123 1.17 -5.87 8.22
CA LEU A 123 -0.15 -6.06 7.67
C LEU A 123 -1.21 -5.47 8.61
N SER A 124 -2.26 -4.92 8.03
CA SER A 124 -3.43 -4.52 8.81
C SER A 124 -4.76 -4.88 8.13
N THR A 125 -5.82 -4.85 8.91
CA THR A 125 -7.20 -5.09 8.43
C THR A 125 -7.88 -3.81 7.94
N CYS A 126 -7.15 -2.72 7.75
CA CYS A 126 -7.68 -1.52 7.13
C CYS A 126 -8.06 -1.81 5.69
N HIS A 127 -9.26 -1.43 5.27
CA HIS A 127 -9.63 -1.50 3.86
C HIS A 127 -9.01 -0.33 3.09
N THR A 128 -8.24 -0.64 2.06
CA THR A 128 -7.56 0.34 1.20
C THR A 128 -7.86 0.05 -0.26
N THR A 129 -7.91 1.09 -1.07
CA THR A 129 -8.12 1.03 -2.53
C THR A 129 -7.04 1.82 -3.25
N GLY A 130 -7.09 1.86 -4.58
CA GLY A 130 -6.23 2.76 -5.36
C GLY A 130 -6.34 4.20 -4.86
N GLY A 131 -5.20 4.89 -4.74
CA GLY A 131 -5.08 6.23 -4.15
C GLY A 131 -4.64 6.26 -2.70
N ASN A 132 -4.68 5.12 -1.98
CA ASN A 132 -4.15 5.04 -0.61
C ASN A 132 -2.62 4.89 -0.53
N SER A 133 -1.93 4.68 -1.65
CA SER A 133 -0.46 4.58 -1.70
C SER A 133 0.18 5.85 -1.15
N GLY A 134 1.13 5.71 -0.19
CA GLY A 134 1.77 6.81 0.52
C GLY A 134 0.96 7.38 1.70
N SER A 135 -0.25 6.91 1.95
CA SER A 135 -1.05 7.36 3.09
C SER A 135 -0.42 6.98 4.42
N PRO A 136 -0.43 7.89 5.43
CA PRO A 136 0.13 7.60 6.75
C PRO A 136 -0.72 6.60 7.52
N ALA A 137 -0.05 5.64 8.15
CA ALA A 137 -0.62 4.80 9.19
C ALA A 137 -0.34 5.42 10.57
N ILE A 138 -1.40 5.68 11.32
CA ILE A 138 -1.34 6.39 12.60
C ILE A 138 -1.89 5.47 13.70
N ASP A 139 -1.20 5.37 14.81
CA ASP A 139 -1.66 4.62 15.99
C ASP A 139 -2.75 5.38 16.77
N ALA A 140 -3.28 4.75 17.82
CA ALA A 140 -4.32 5.34 18.66
C ALA A 140 -3.86 6.60 19.43
N ASN A 141 -2.55 6.86 19.50
CA ASN A 141 -1.98 8.03 20.17
C ASN A 141 -1.64 9.16 19.17
N GLY A 142 -1.92 8.97 17.89
CA GLY A 142 -1.60 9.94 16.83
C GLY A 142 -0.17 9.85 16.30
N ASN A 143 0.57 8.78 16.61
CA ASN A 143 1.94 8.60 16.13
C ASN A 143 1.95 7.96 14.76
N LEU A 144 2.80 8.46 13.86
CA LEU A 144 3.08 7.83 12.57
C LEU A 144 3.84 6.52 12.81
N ILE A 145 3.25 5.39 12.40
CA ILE A 145 3.82 4.05 12.55
C ILE A 145 4.20 3.39 11.22
N GLY A 146 3.73 3.90 10.10
CA GLY A 146 4.04 3.36 8.78
C GLY A 146 3.42 4.17 7.66
N LEU A 147 3.69 3.73 6.43
CA LEU A 147 3.09 4.27 5.22
C LEU A 147 2.47 3.13 4.42
N ASN A 148 1.21 3.28 4.04
CA ASN A 148 0.53 2.30 3.20
C ASN A 148 1.10 2.32 1.78
N PHE A 149 1.32 1.15 1.18
CA PHE A 149 1.78 1.12 -0.21
C PHE A 149 1.13 0.03 -1.07
N ASP A 150 0.61 -1.05 -0.46
CA ASP A 150 0.05 -2.16 -1.22
C ASP A 150 -0.98 -2.95 -0.40
N ARG A 151 -1.44 -4.05 -0.95
CA ARG A 151 -2.27 -5.08 -0.31
C ARG A 151 -1.73 -6.48 -0.64
N VAL A 152 -2.07 -7.45 0.20
CA VAL A 152 -1.68 -8.85 -0.04
C VAL A 152 -2.36 -9.38 -1.31
N TRP A 153 -1.69 -10.31 -1.98
CA TRP A 153 -2.17 -10.92 -3.21
C TRP A 153 -3.58 -11.51 -3.05
N GLU A 154 -3.82 -12.20 -1.95
CA GLU A 154 -5.11 -12.83 -1.61
C GLU A 154 -6.24 -11.81 -1.39
N GLY A 155 -5.90 -10.54 -1.23
CA GLY A 155 -6.83 -9.43 -1.06
C GLY A 155 -7.08 -8.59 -2.32
N THR A 156 -6.60 -9.00 -3.49
CA THR A 156 -6.73 -8.20 -4.74
C THR A 156 -8.18 -7.95 -5.15
N MET A 157 -9.12 -8.84 -4.77
CA MET A 157 -10.55 -8.69 -5.02
C MET A 157 -11.22 -7.62 -4.12
N SER A 158 -10.50 -7.03 -3.17
CA SER A 158 -11.09 -6.14 -2.15
C SER A 158 -11.75 -4.88 -2.69
N ASP A 159 -11.46 -4.48 -3.94
CA ASP A 159 -12.15 -3.36 -4.61
C ASP A 159 -13.61 -3.72 -4.98
N ILE A 160 -13.91 -5.01 -5.13
CA ILE A 160 -15.26 -5.51 -5.46
C ILE A 160 -15.91 -6.13 -4.22
N HIS A 161 -15.15 -6.93 -3.48
CA HIS A 161 -15.62 -7.65 -2.31
C HIS A 161 -14.54 -7.71 -1.24
N TYR A 162 -14.80 -7.07 -0.09
CA TYR A 162 -13.89 -7.09 1.05
C TYR A 162 -14.14 -8.30 1.93
N ASP A 163 -13.24 -9.30 1.90
CA ASP A 163 -13.24 -10.43 2.83
C ASP A 163 -12.34 -10.12 4.04
N PRO A 164 -12.89 -9.95 5.26
CA PRO A 164 -12.09 -9.63 6.44
C PRO A 164 -11.16 -10.77 6.87
N LYS A 165 -11.32 -11.98 6.35
CA LYS A 165 -10.42 -13.11 6.64
C LYS A 165 -9.16 -13.04 5.80
N LEU A 166 -9.27 -12.59 4.55
CA LEU A 166 -8.17 -12.59 3.56
C LEU A 166 -7.58 -11.22 3.32
N CYS A 167 -8.42 -10.17 3.21
CA CYS A 167 -7.96 -8.85 2.83
C CYS A 167 -7.08 -8.23 3.90
N ARG A 168 -5.85 -7.90 3.51
CA ARG A 168 -4.90 -7.12 4.31
C ARG A 168 -4.23 -6.09 3.41
N ASN A 169 -4.05 -4.89 3.95
CA ASN A 169 -3.15 -3.93 3.33
C ASN A 169 -1.72 -4.11 3.87
N ILE A 170 -0.75 -3.60 3.15
CA ILE A 170 0.67 -3.68 3.48
C ILE A 170 1.18 -2.27 3.71
N MET A 171 1.84 -2.07 4.84
CA MET A 171 2.45 -0.82 5.24
C MET A 171 3.94 -1.01 5.46
N VAL A 172 4.77 -0.09 4.95
CA VAL A 172 6.18 -0.06 5.34
C VAL A 172 6.27 0.45 6.78
N ASP A 173 7.06 -0.21 7.61
CA ASP A 173 7.27 0.18 9.00
C ASP A 173 8.08 1.50 9.06
N ILE A 174 7.63 2.46 9.85
CA ILE A 174 8.30 3.76 9.95
C ILE A 174 9.74 3.63 10.45
N ARG A 175 10.06 2.61 11.23
CA ARG A 175 11.43 2.35 11.69
C ARG A 175 12.36 2.01 10.52
N TYR A 176 11.87 1.29 9.52
CA TYR A 176 12.64 1.04 8.30
C TYR A 176 12.87 2.32 7.48
N VAL A 177 11.85 3.15 7.35
CA VAL A 177 11.98 4.46 6.68
C VAL A 177 13.06 5.31 7.35
N LEU A 178 13.01 5.42 8.67
CA LEU A 178 13.99 6.18 9.46
C LEU A 178 15.40 5.57 9.39
N PHE A 179 15.49 4.23 9.41
CA PHE A 179 16.76 3.51 9.20
C PHE A 179 17.39 3.84 7.84
N VAL A 180 16.57 3.86 6.78
CA VAL A 180 17.05 4.21 5.43
C VAL A 180 17.54 5.66 5.39
N ILE A 181 16.83 6.60 6.00
CA ILE A 181 17.25 7.99 6.05
C ILE A 181 18.57 8.15 6.84
N ASP A 182 18.63 7.58 8.04
CA ASP A 182 19.76 7.78 8.96
C ASP A 182 20.97 6.93 8.59
N LYS A 183 20.81 5.61 8.59
CA LYS A 183 21.94 4.67 8.47
C LYS A 183 22.33 4.37 7.03
N TYR A 184 21.36 4.19 6.14
CA TYR A 184 21.66 3.86 4.75
C TYR A 184 22.06 5.09 3.95
N ALA A 185 21.33 6.19 4.05
CA ALA A 185 21.60 7.43 3.32
C ALA A 185 22.54 8.40 4.06
N GLY A 186 22.86 8.16 5.33
CA GLY A 186 23.70 9.04 6.14
C GLY A 186 23.08 10.40 6.45
N ALA A 187 21.76 10.54 6.31
CA ALA A 187 21.02 11.80 6.48
C ALA A 187 20.38 11.92 7.88
N GLY A 188 21.09 11.49 8.93
CA GLY A 188 20.61 11.53 10.31
C GLY A 188 20.20 12.93 10.81
N HIS A 189 20.71 13.99 10.17
CA HIS A 189 20.30 15.36 10.48
C HIS A 189 18.78 15.58 10.26
N LEU A 190 18.18 14.94 9.25
CA LEU A 190 16.75 15.03 8.99
C LEU A 190 15.93 14.36 10.10
N VAL A 191 16.44 13.24 10.63
CA VAL A 191 15.79 12.53 11.74
C VAL A 191 15.85 13.35 13.04
N ASN A 192 16.89 14.16 13.22
CA ASN A 192 17.03 15.04 14.39
C ASN A 192 16.02 16.19 14.41
N GLU A 193 15.39 16.52 13.27
CA GLU A 193 14.30 17.50 13.18
C GLU A 193 12.95 16.90 13.58
N MET A 194 12.86 15.57 13.72
CA MET A 194 11.61 14.86 14.01
C MET A 194 11.46 14.60 15.51
N LYS A 195 10.21 14.61 15.97
CA LYS A 195 9.86 14.16 17.33
C LYS A 195 9.64 12.64 17.29
N LEU A 196 10.64 11.89 17.75
CA LEU A 196 10.53 10.44 17.86
C LEU A 196 9.88 10.05 19.19
N VAL A 197 8.93 9.14 19.14
CA VAL A 197 8.31 8.49 20.31
C VAL A 197 8.79 7.03 20.40
N LYS A 198 8.89 6.52 21.63
CA LYS A 198 9.32 5.12 21.91
C LYS A 198 8.10 4.26 22.22
#